data_8797a5b2d6e18f1a9fa03385032a65e0
#
_entry.id   8797a5b2d6e18f1a9fa03385032a65e0
#
_cell.length_a   1.000
_cell.length_b   1.000
_cell.length_c   1.000
_cell.angle_alpha   90.00
_cell.angle_beta   90.00
_cell.angle_gamma   90.00
#
_symmetry.space_group_name_H-M   'P 1'
#
loop_
_entity.id
_entity.type
_entity.pdbx_description
1 polymer ?
#
loop_
_entity_poly.entity_id
_entity_poly.type
_entity_poly.pdbx_seq_one_letter_code
_entity_poly.pdbx_strand_id
1 'polypeptide(L)' 'SERKAVAAKYKDGNGNKWTGRGLKPRWLTAALAEGRKLEDFAV' A
#
# COMPACT_ATOMS: atom_id res chain seq x y z
N SER A 1 -2.55 6.45 13.90
CA SER A 1 -2.18 6.05 14.08
C SER A 1 -1.77 5.28 14.41
N GLU A 2 -1.48 5.02 14.37
CA GLU A 2 -1.01 4.39 14.66
C GLU A 2 -0.82 3.60 14.97
N ARG A 3 -0.75 3.07 14.84
CA ARG A 3 -0.47 2.34 15.24
C ARG A 3 0.52 1.59 15.19
N LYS A 4 1.10 1.43 15.73
CA LYS A 4 2.26 0.79 15.87
C LYS A 4 2.16 -0.64 15.62
N ALA A 5 1.10 -1.20 15.86
CA ALA A 5 0.90 -2.60 15.59
C ALA A 5 0.84 -2.86 14.10
N VAL A 6 0.71 -1.82 13.35
CA VAL A 6 0.60 -1.95 11.91
C VAL A 6 1.92 -1.65 11.26
N ALA A 7 2.52 -2.66 10.69
CA ALA A 7 3.77 -2.45 9.96
C ALA A 7 3.41 -2.43 8.50
N ALA A 8 3.46 -1.27 7.91
CA ALA A 8 3.11 -1.13 6.51
C ALA A 8 4.14 -1.84 5.66
N LYS A 9 3.70 -2.74 4.82
CA LYS A 9 4.60 -3.44 3.92
C LYS A 9 4.65 -2.76 2.58
N TYR A 10 3.65 -1.94 2.29
CA TYR A 10 3.58 -1.24 1.02
C TYR A 10 3.31 0.22 1.29
N LYS A 11 3.91 1.06 0.51
CA LYS A 11 3.79 2.48 0.72
C LYS A 11 3.80 3.20 -0.61
N ASP A 12 2.94 4.17 -0.72
CA ASP A 12 2.86 5.00 -1.89
C ASP A 12 3.69 6.24 -1.57
N GLY A 13 4.23 6.90 -2.49
CA GLY A 13 5.01 8.09 -2.23
C GLY A 13 4.20 9.27 -1.72
N ASN A 14 2.88 9.16 -1.73
CA ASN A 14 2.01 10.24 -1.27
C ASN A 14 1.61 10.14 0.19
N GLY A 15 2.15 9.17 0.89
CA GLY A 15 1.81 9.03 2.29
C GLY A 15 0.81 7.92 2.55
N ASN A 16 0.38 7.21 1.52
CA ASN A 16 -0.53 6.09 1.69
C ASN A 16 0.26 4.87 2.12
N LYS A 17 -0.35 4.04 2.94
CA LYS A 17 0.30 2.84 3.44
C LYS A 17 -0.68 1.70 3.47
N TRP A 18 -0.18 0.50 3.38
CA TRP A 18 -1.02 -0.69 3.44
C TRP A 18 -0.19 -1.83 4.03
N THR A 19 -0.81 -2.59 4.90
CA THR A 19 -0.10 -3.68 5.58
C THR A 19 0.04 -4.91 4.72
N GLY A 20 -0.71 -5.01 3.65
CA GLY A 20 -0.67 -6.19 2.82
C GLY A 20 -1.74 -7.20 3.17
N ARG A 21 -2.62 -6.88 4.08
CA ARG A 21 -3.68 -7.78 4.50
C ARG A 21 -5.05 -7.13 4.28
N GLY A 22 -6.02 -7.96 4.05
CA GLY A 22 -7.36 -7.48 3.85
C GLY A 22 -7.54 -6.90 2.45
N LEU A 23 -8.52 -6.07 2.30
CA LEU A 23 -8.84 -5.51 1.01
C LEU A 23 -7.81 -4.47 0.61
N LYS A 24 -7.46 -4.46 -0.65
CA LYS A 24 -6.54 -3.46 -1.14
C LYS A 24 -7.17 -2.08 -1.09
N PRO A 25 -6.40 -1.08 -0.73
CA PRO A 25 -6.92 0.29 -0.72
C PRO A 25 -7.12 0.77 -2.14
N ARG A 26 -7.90 1.81 -2.28
CA ARG A 26 -8.20 2.33 -3.60
C ARG A 26 -6.96 2.80 -4.33
N TRP A 27 -6.07 3.46 -3.62
CA TRP A 27 -4.87 3.98 -4.25
C TRP A 27 -4.04 2.84 -4.85
N LEU A 28 -4.04 1.69 -4.18
CA LEU A 28 -3.28 0.56 -4.67
C LEU A 28 -3.98 -0.07 -5.87
N THR A 29 -5.28 -0.22 -5.77
CA THR A 29 -6.04 -0.77 -6.89
C THR A 29 -5.87 0.11 -8.13
N ALA A 30 -5.93 1.41 -7.95
CA ALA A 30 -5.76 2.32 -9.07
C ALA A 30 -4.36 2.21 -9.65
N ALA A 31 -3.36 2.09 -8.78
CA ALA A 31 -2.00 1.98 -9.25
C ALA A 31 -1.78 0.70 -10.04
N LEU A 32 -2.33 -0.40 -9.56
CA LEU A 32 -2.19 -1.65 -10.26
C LEU A 32 -2.88 -1.60 -11.62
N ALA A 33 -3.99 -0.88 -11.68
CA ALA A 33 -4.69 -0.72 -12.94
C ALA A 33 -3.88 0.10 -13.93
N GLU A 34 -2.97 0.91 -13.43
CA GLU A 34 -2.11 1.70 -14.28
C GLU A 34 -0.88 0.94 -14.75
N GLY A 35 -0.75 -0.28 -14.30
CA GLY A 35 0.39 -1.08 -14.70
C GLY A 35 1.47 -1.21 -13.66
N ARG A 36 1.26 -0.69 -12.47
CA ARG A 36 2.24 -0.81 -11.42
C ARG A 36 2.11 -2.14 -10.73
N LYS A 37 3.09 -2.50 -9.95
CA LYS A 37 3.09 -3.76 -9.25
C LYS A 37 3.23 -3.53 -7.77
N LEU A 38 2.83 -4.53 -6.99
CA LEU A 38 2.95 -4.44 -5.55
C LEU A 38 4.39 -4.22 -5.14
N GLU A 39 5.32 -4.86 -5.79
CA GLU A 39 6.71 -4.71 -5.42
C GLU A 39 7.21 -3.29 -5.63
N ASP A 40 6.53 -2.51 -6.44
CA ASP A 40 6.91 -1.11 -6.62
C ASP A 40 6.63 -0.31 -5.35
N PHE A 41 5.73 -0.79 -4.53
CA PHE A 41 5.36 -0.11 -3.30
C PHE A 41 5.90 -0.80 -2.06
N ALA A 42 6.56 -1.90 -2.22
CA ALA A 42 7.09 -2.64 -1.07
C ALA A 42 8.16 -1.83 -0.37
N VAL A 43 8.14 -1.83 0.94
CA VAL A 43 9.13 -1.10 1.72
C VAL A 43 9.95 -2.03 2.56
#